data_e2ba58c4747f267c42005672767aa941
#
_entry.id   e2ba58c4747f267c42005672767aa941
#
_cell.length_a   1.000
_cell.length_b   1.000
_cell.length_c   1.000
_cell.angle_alpha   90.00
_cell.angle_beta   90.00
_cell.angle_gamma   90.00
#
_symmetry.space_group_name_H-M   'P 1'
#
loop_
_entity.id
_entity.type
_entity.pdbx_description
1 polymer ?
#
loop_
_entity_poly.entity_id
_entity_poly.type
_entity_poly.pdbx_seq_one_letter_code
_entity_poly.pdbx_strand_id
1 'polypeptide(L)'
;RLPSIGRPLPNVTCYVVDPDGDLRSPQLQPVGVFGELWLGGVQVARGYLRRPERTAEVVIPQPWPRTDASGRGVAYRTGDRVRWYADGELEFGGRIDSQVKLRGQRLELGEVEHALRAQPRVLEAVVLLRADGGVSEPALVAYVSPASAVNETPVP
;
A
#
# COMPACT_ATOMS: atom_id res chain seq x y z
N ARG A 1 -11.58 18.48 4.46
CA ARG A 1 -11.98 17.08 4.32
C ARG A 1 -11.20 16.48 3.14
N LEU A 2 -10.56 15.35 3.36
CA LEU A 2 -9.91 14.59 2.26
C LEU A 2 -11.01 14.03 1.33
N PRO A 3 -10.65 13.63 0.09
CA PRO A 3 -11.65 13.14 -0.85
C PRO A 3 -12.32 11.85 -0.35
N SER A 4 -13.65 11.81 -0.39
CA SER A 4 -14.44 10.60 -0.20
C SER A 4 -14.35 9.73 -1.44
N ILE A 5 -14.20 8.41 -1.24
CA ILE A 5 -14.34 7.40 -2.31
C ILE A 5 -15.73 6.75 -2.29
N GLY A 6 -16.66 7.31 -1.52
CA GLY A 6 -18.04 6.89 -1.47
C GLY A 6 -18.29 5.68 -0.57
N ARG A 7 -19.36 4.96 -0.90
CA ARG A 7 -19.82 3.76 -0.18
C ARG A 7 -19.52 2.49 -0.96
N PRO A 8 -19.44 1.33 -0.28
CA PRO A 8 -19.27 0.05 -0.95
C PRO A 8 -20.39 -0.21 -1.99
N LEU A 9 -20.01 -0.78 -3.13
CA LEU A 9 -20.96 -1.26 -4.11
C LEU A 9 -21.74 -2.47 -3.56
N PRO A 10 -22.91 -2.82 -4.12
CA PRO A 10 -23.62 -4.04 -3.77
C PRO A 10 -22.72 -5.28 -3.87
N ASN A 11 -22.82 -6.19 -2.89
CA ASN A 11 -21.99 -7.40 -2.78
C ASN A 11 -20.48 -7.18 -2.58
N VAL A 12 -20.07 -5.94 -2.28
CA VAL A 12 -18.71 -5.59 -1.83
C VAL A 12 -18.74 -5.33 -0.34
N THR A 13 -17.86 -5.97 0.40
CA THR A 13 -17.67 -5.68 1.82
C THR A 13 -16.35 -4.95 2.00
N CYS A 14 -16.39 -3.84 2.73
CA CYS A 14 -15.21 -3.06 3.06
C CYS A 14 -14.93 -3.16 4.56
N TYR A 15 -13.71 -3.46 4.91
CA TYR A 15 -13.23 -3.47 6.28
C TYR A 15 -12.08 -2.45 6.40
N VAL A 16 -12.08 -1.67 7.47
CA VAL A 16 -10.95 -0.81 7.82
C VAL A 16 -10.23 -1.48 8.96
N VAL A 17 -9.00 -1.92 8.72
CA VAL A 17 -8.26 -2.83 9.59
C VAL A 17 -7.01 -2.14 10.13
N ASP A 18 -6.64 -2.44 11.35
CA ASP A 18 -5.38 -1.99 11.93
C ASP A 18 -4.19 -2.50 11.11
N PRO A 19 -3.40 -1.62 10.47
CA PRO A 19 -2.29 -2.04 9.61
C PRO A 19 -1.12 -2.63 10.40
N ASP A 20 -0.97 -2.27 11.67
CA ASP A 20 0.12 -2.67 12.55
C ASP A 20 -0.26 -3.89 13.43
N GLY A 21 -1.51 -4.37 13.29
CA GLY A 21 -2.05 -5.49 14.06
C GLY A 21 -1.59 -6.87 13.57
N ASP A 22 -1.88 -7.90 14.38
CA ASP A 22 -1.62 -9.29 13.99
C ASP A 22 -2.57 -9.74 12.86
N LEU A 23 -2.01 -10.12 11.71
CA LEU A 23 -2.77 -10.62 10.57
C LEU A 23 -3.55 -11.93 10.85
N ARG A 24 -3.18 -12.64 11.91
CA ARG A 24 -3.90 -13.85 12.36
C ARG A 24 -5.15 -13.50 13.18
N SER A 25 -5.18 -12.30 13.76
CA SER A 25 -6.28 -11.76 14.55
C SER A 25 -6.49 -10.28 14.24
N PRO A 26 -6.82 -9.94 12.97
CA PRO A 26 -6.92 -8.55 12.54
C PRO A 26 -8.05 -7.82 13.27
N GLN A 27 -7.78 -6.60 13.71
CA GLN A 27 -8.73 -5.77 14.43
C GLN A 27 -9.33 -4.71 13.50
N LEU A 28 -10.65 -4.51 13.61
CA LEU A 28 -11.33 -3.45 12.88
C LEU A 28 -11.07 -2.10 13.55
N GLN A 29 -10.81 -1.09 12.75
CA GLN A 29 -10.69 0.27 13.24
C GLN A 29 -12.07 0.90 13.49
N PRO A 30 -12.21 1.67 14.56
CA PRO A 30 -13.41 2.47 14.82
C PRO A 30 -13.65 3.52 13.72
N VAL A 31 -14.90 3.98 13.61
CA VAL A 31 -15.26 5.12 12.75
C VAL A 31 -14.39 6.33 13.08
N GLY A 32 -13.83 6.96 12.05
CA GLY A 32 -12.92 8.11 12.16
C GLY A 32 -11.45 7.76 12.32
N VAL A 33 -11.09 6.50 12.59
CA VAL A 33 -9.70 6.06 12.71
C VAL A 33 -9.21 5.48 11.39
N PHE A 34 -8.03 5.91 10.94
CA PHE A 34 -7.40 5.38 9.72
C PHE A 34 -6.89 3.95 9.92
N GLY A 35 -7.08 3.14 8.88
CA GLY A 35 -6.57 1.79 8.77
C GLY A 35 -6.37 1.37 7.32
N GLU A 36 -6.00 0.11 7.09
CA GLU A 36 -5.91 -0.49 5.77
C GLU A 36 -7.29 -0.90 5.27
N LEU A 37 -7.61 -0.56 4.03
CA LEU A 37 -8.83 -1.05 3.36
C LEU A 37 -8.65 -2.51 2.95
N TRP A 38 -9.52 -3.38 3.47
CA TRP A 38 -9.65 -4.76 3.01
C TRP A 38 -10.99 -4.94 2.31
N LEU A 39 -10.99 -5.62 1.17
CA LEU A 39 -12.17 -5.84 0.35
C LEU A 39 -12.57 -7.31 0.37
N GLY A 40 -13.80 -7.59 0.76
CA GLY A 40 -14.45 -8.88 0.64
C GLY A 40 -15.56 -8.86 -0.42
N GLY A 41 -16.04 -10.04 -0.80
CA GLY A 41 -17.18 -10.16 -1.70
C GLY A 41 -16.83 -10.79 -3.05
N VAL A 42 -17.84 -10.80 -3.95
CA VAL A 42 -17.78 -11.54 -5.23
C VAL A 42 -16.71 -11.03 -6.19
N GLN A 43 -16.33 -9.77 -6.08
CA GLN A 43 -15.35 -9.11 -6.96
C GLN A 43 -13.89 -9.44 -6.61
N VAL A 44 -13.62 -10.09 -5.45
CA VAL A 44 -12.25 -10.44 -5.07
C VAL A 44 -11.70 -11.46 -6.05
N ALA A 45 -10.63 -11.09 -6.75
CA ALA A 45 -9.94 -11.95 -7.71
C ALA A 45 -9.40 -13.23 -7.04
N ARG A 46 -9.11 -14.25 -7.83
CA ARG A 46 -8.53 -15.51 -7.33
C ARG A 46 -7.08 -15.32 -6.87
N GLY A 47 -6.40 -14.32 -7.39
CA GLY A 47 -5.01 -13.99 -7.12
C GLY A 47 -4.26 -13.52 -8.35
N TYR A 48 -2.96 -13.40 -8.24
CA TYR A 48 -2.06 -13.03 -9.32
C TYR A 48 -1.62 -14.27 -10.11
N LEU A 49 -1.71 -14.19 -11.44
CA LEU A 49 -1.35 -15.30 -12.33
C LEU A 49 0.12 -15.70 -12.13
N ARG A 50 0.36 -16.98 -11.84
CA ARG A 50 1.69 -17.58 -11.62
C ARG A 50 2.50 -16.90 -10.50
N ARG A 51 1.82 -16.26 -9.53
CA ARG A 51 2.44 -15.59 -8.37
C ARG A 51 1.74 -16.02 -7.08
N PRO A 52 1.87 -17.31 -6.67
CA PRO A 52 1.17 -17.82 -5.49
C PRO A 52 1.61 -17.14 -4.20
N GLU A 53 2.90 -16.84 -4.05
CA GLU A 53 3.45 -16.14 -2.88
C GLU A 53 2.84 -14.74 -2.75
N ARG A 54 2.89 -13.94 -3.82
CA ARG A 54 2.27 -12.61 -3.84
C ARG A 54 0.76 -12.67 -3.61
N THR A 55 0.09 -13.72 -4.09
CA THR A 55 -1.33 -13.92 -3.84
C THR A 55 -1.59 -14.16 -2.35
N ALA A 56 -0.79 -15.01 -1.70
CA ALA A 56 -0.95 -15.33 -0.28
C ALA A 56 -0.68 -14.12 0.64
N GLU A 57 0.12 -13.14 0.22
CA GLU A 57 0.37 -11.91 0.97
C GLU A 57 -0.86 -10.98 1.01
N VAL A 58 -1.68 -10.97 -0.04
CA VAL A 58 -2.75 -9.99 -0.20
C VAL A 58 -4.16 -10.58 -0.22
N VAL A 59 -4.33 -11.86 -0.56
CA VAL A 59 -5.62 -12.56 -0.50
C VAL A 59 -5.57 -13.52 0.68
N ILE A 60 -6.21 -13.10 1.76
CA ILE A 60 -6.14 -13.79 3.04
C ILE A 60 -7.51 -14.33 3.45
N PRO A 61 -7.59 -15.35 4.31
CA PRO A 61 -8.84 -15.78 4.91
C PRO A 61 -9.53 -14.62 5.62
N GLN A 62 -10.83 -14.45 5.39
CA GLN A 62 -11.64 -13.44 6.06
C GLN A 62 -11.95 -13.92 7.49
N PRO A 63 -11.50 -13.22 8.54
CA PRO A 63 -11.69 -13.68 9.92
C PRO A 63 -13.05 -13.32 10.50
N TRP A 64 -13.79 -12.40 9.87
CA TRP A 64 -15.11 -11.96 10.33
C TRP A 64 -16.23 -12.80 9.73
N PRO A 65 -17.44 -12.80 10.34
CA PRO A 65 -18.59 -13.50 9.79
C PRO A 65 -18.83 -13.12 8.34
N ARG A 66 -19.05 -14.14 7.51
CA ARG A 66 -19.27 -13.94 6.08
C ARG A 66 -20.63 -13.30 5.85
N THR A 67 -20.59 -12.10 5.28
CA THR A 67 -21.78 -11.35 4.86
C THR A 67 -21.96 -11.38 3.34
N ASP A 68 -20.99 -11.98 2.63
CA ASP A 68 -20.98 -12.00 1.18
C ASP A 68 -21.57 -13.30 0.59
N ALA A 69 -22.18 -13.16 -0.59
CA ALA A 69 -22.74 -14.28 -1.35
C ALA A 69 -21.66 -15.10 -2.09
N SER A 70 -20.36 -14.72 -2.04
CA SER A 70 -19.30 -15.41 -2.77
C SER A 70 -19.00 -16.79 -2.22
N GLY A 71 -19.27 -17.01 -0.95
CA GLY A 71 -18.95 -18.25 -0.24
C GLY A 71 -17.43 -18.51 -0.08
N ARG A 72 -16.56 -17.66 -0.63
CA ARG A 72 -15.11 -17.90 -0.64
C ARG A 72 -14.43 -17.59 0.68
N GLY A 73 -15.01 -16.68 1.47
CA GLY A 73 -14.46 -16.31 2.78
C GLY A 73 -13.04 -15.76 2.73
N VAL A 74 -12.74 -14.93 1.72
CA VAL A 74 -11.43 -14.28 1.56
C VAL A 74 -11.60 -12.77 1.49
N ALA A 75 -10.58 -12.06 1.94
CA ALA A 75 -10.45 -10.62 1.80
C ALA A 75 -9.17 -10.27 1.04
N TYR A 76 -9.23 -9.21 0.25
CA TYR A 76 -8.09 -8.64 -0.47
C TYR A 76 -7.58 -7.41 0.28
N ARG A 77 -6.32 -7.42 0.64
CA ARG A 77 -5.60 -6.30 1.22
C ARG A 77 -5.22 -5.33 0.12
N THR A 78 -5.74 -4.10 0.18
CA THR A 78 -5.53 -3.12 -0.90
C THR A 78 -4.23 -2.34 -0.76
N GLY A 79 -3.72 -2.20 0.47
CA GLY A 79 -2.65 -1.28 0.82
C GLY A 79 -3.10 0.20 0.82
N ASP A 80 -4.39 0.48 0.64
CA ASP A 80 -4.94 1.83 0.72
C ASP A 80 -5.25 2.18 2.18
N ARG A 81 -4.85 3.37 2.59
CA ARG A 81 -5.15 3.94 3.90
C ARG A 81 -6.47 4.68 3.84
N VAL A 82 -7.45 4.20 4.60
CA VAL A 82 -8.81 4.77 4.62
C VAL A 82 -9.35 4.87 6.04
N ARG A 83 -10.46 5.64 6.18
CA ARG A 83 -11.30 5.57 7.39
C ARG A 83 -12.77 5.72 7.04
N TRP A 84 -13.64 5.19 7.90
CA TRP A 84 -15.07 5.43 7.81
C TRP A 84 -15.42 6.82 8.30
N TYR A 85 -16.29 7.50 7.56
CA TYR A 85 -17.07 8.61 8.11
C TYR A 85 -18.32 8.08 8.82
N ALA A 86 -18.91 8.92 9.69
CA ALA A 86 -20.14 8.59 10.41
C ALA A 86 -21.35 8.40 9.47
N ASP A 87 -21.32 8.97 8.28
CA ASP A 87 -22.35 8.82 7.25
C ASP A 87 -22.19 7.53 6.40
N GLY A 88 -21.21 6.69 6.69
CA GLY A 88 -20.96 5.43 6.00
C GLY A 88 -20.18 5.55 4.69
N GLU A 89 -19.56 6.69 4.41
CA GLU A 89 -18.61 6.87 3.32
C GLU A 89 -17.18 6.56 3.78
N LEU A 90 -16.34 6.17 2.84
CA LEU A 90 -14.90 5.98 3.05
C LEU A 90 -14.12 7.21 2.61
N GLU A 91 -13.25 7.70 3.47
CA GLU A 91 -12.26 8.72 3.16
C GLU A 91 -10.95 8.04 2.75
N PHE A 92 -10.37 8.50 1.64
CA PHE A 92 -9.06 8.03 1.19
C PHE A 92 -7.94 8.89 1.78
N GLY A 93 -7.02 8.28 2.50
CA GLY A 93 -5.87 8.91 3.17
C GLY A 93 -4.52 8.61 2.53
N GLY A 94 -4.51 8.07 1.31
CA GLY A 94 -3.27 7.69 0.62
C GLY A 94 -2.99 6.18 0.65
N ARG A 95 -1.72 5.80 0.55
CA ARG A 95 -1.26 4.40 0.60
C ARG A 95 -0.49 4.14 1.89
N ILE A 96 -0.55 2.90 2.36
CA ILE A 96 0.24 2.40 3.49
C ILE A 96 1.63 1.96 3.01
N ASP A 97 1.66 1.35 1.81
CA ASP A 97 2.89 0.90 1.17
C ASP A 97 3.62 2.03 0.42
N SER A 98 4.81 1.71 -0.06
CA SER A 98 5.65 2.63 -0.84
C SER A 98 5.22 2.80 -2.31
N GLN A 99 4.01 2.33 -2.67
CA GLN A 99 3.51 2.49 -4.04
C GLN A 99 3.10 3.93 -4.32
N VAL A 100 3.52 4.43 -5.46
CA VAL A 100 3.18 5.77 -5.95
C VAL A 100 2.58 5.71 -7.34
N LYS A 101 1.78 6.73 -7.69
CA LYS A 101 1.32 6.95 -9.07
C LYS A 101 2.12 8.10 -9.67
N LEU A 102 2.88 7.82 -10.71
CA LEU A 102 3.61 8.81 -11.47
C LEU A 102 3.12 8.78 -12.93
N ARG A 103 2.54 9.88 -13.42
CA ARG A 103 2.00 10.00 -14.79
C ARG A 103 1.03 8.87 -15.17
N GLY A 104 0.19 8.45 -14.22
CA GLY A 104 -0.79 7.36 -14.42
C GLY A 104 -0.21 5.94 -14.29
N GLN A 105 1.10 5.79 -14.18
CA GLN A 105 1.75 4.49 -13.95
C GLN A 105 1.88 4.22 -12.46
N ARG A 106 1.59 2.97 -12.06
CA ARG A 106 1.78 2.47 -10.69
C ARG A 106 3.22 1.99 -10.56
N LEU A 107 3.96 2.56 -9.64
CA LEU A 107 5.36 2.27 -9.38
C LEU A 107 5.56 1.85 -7.92
N GLU A 108 6.36 0.83 -7.73
CA GLU A 108 6.87 0.40 -6.42
C GLU A 108 8.23 1.10 -6.20
N LEU A 109 8.31 2.04 -5.24
CA LEU A 109 9.59 2.75 -4.98
C LEU A 109 10.70 1.76 -4.59
N GLY A 110 10.36 0.70 -3.86
CA GLY A 110 11.30 -0.36 -3.50
C GLY A 110 11.92 -1.11 -4.68
N GLU A 111 11.21 -1.27 -5.82
CA GLU A 111 11.80 -1.85 -7.03
C GLU A 111 12.87 -0.94 -7.63
N VAL A 112 12.62 0.37 -7.63
CA VAL A 112 13.60 1.38 -8.09
C VAL A 112 14.82 1.39 -7.17
N GLU A 113 14.60 1.37 -5.86
CA GLU A 113 15.68 1.30 -4.85
C GLU A 113 16.52 0.03 -5.03
N HIS A 114 15.85 -1.12 -5.25
CA HIS A 114 16.55 -2.39 -5.51
C HIS A 114 17.42 -2.31 -6.77
N ALA A 115 16.89 -1.77 -7.86
CA ALA A 115 17.63 -1.59 -9.10
C ALA A 115 18.83 -0.65 -8.94
N LEU A 116 18.71 0.40 -8.13
CA LEU A 116 19.81 1.30 -7.79
C LEU A 116 20.89 0.60 -6.95
N ARG A 117 20.49 -0.14 -5.90
CA ARG A 117 21.43 -0.90 -5.06
C ARG A 117 22.15 -2.03 -5.81
N ALA A 118 21.57 -2.51 -6.92
CA ALA A 118 22.25 -3.48 -7.78
C ALA A 118 23.43 -2.89 -8.57
N GLN A 119 23.60 -1.56 -8.57
CA GLN A 119 24.75 -0.90 -9.24
C GLN A 119 25.99 -0.97 -8.35
N PRO A 120 27.18 -1.34 -8.92
CA PRO A 120 28.40 -1.56 -8.13
C PRO A 120 28.90 -0.39 -7.29
N ARG A 121 28.46 0.84 -7.63
CA ARG A 121 28.86 2.07 -6.95
C ARG A 121 27.84 2.61 -5.96
N VAL A 122 26.74 1.89 -5.75
CA VAL A 122 25.66 2.29 -4.83
C VAL A 122 25.63 1.34 -3.64
N LEU A 123 25.85 1.86 -2.46
CA LEU A 123 25.74 1.12 -1.20
C LEU A 123 24.28 1.11 -0.73
N GLU A 124 23.67 2.28 -0.65
CA GLU A 124 22.29 2.47 -0.20
C GLU A 124 21.54 3.40 -1.17
N ALA A 125 20.25 3.17 -1.30
CA ALA A 125 19.36 4.01 -2.09
C ALA A 125 18.01 4.17 -1.40
N VAL A 126 17.50 5.40 -1.37
CA VAL A 126 16.14 5.75 -0.95
C VAL A 126 15.49 6.56 -2.06
N VAL A 127 14.28 6.17 -2.46
CA VAL A 127 13.56 6.86 -3.53
C VAL A 127 12.27 7.47 -2.98
N LEU A 128 12.02 8.72 -3.32
CA LEU A 128 10.81 9.45 -2.92
C LEU A 128 10.09 10.00 -4.15
N LEU A 129 8.77 10.04 -4.11
CA LEU A 129 7.98 10.84 -5.03
C LEU A 129 7.94 12.27 -4.49
N ARG A 130 8.56 13.21 -5.19
CA ARG A 130 8.49 14.63 -4.88
C ARG A 130 7.39 15.30 -5.70
N ALA A 131 6.45 15.91 -5.01
CA ALA A 131 5.38 16.73 -5.57
C ALA A 131 5.39 18.08 -4.85
N ASP A 132 5.93 19.11 -5.49
CA ASP A 132 6.08 20.45 -4.90
C ASP A 132 4.80 21.27 -5.08
N GLY A 133 3.68 20.83 -4.48
CA GLY A 133 2.47 21.64 -4.29
C GLY A 133 1.91 22.40 -5.52
N GLY A 134 2.18 21.95 -6.75
CA GLY A 134 1.66 22.56 -7.98
C GLY A 134 2.64 23.45 -8.74
N VAL A 135 3.90 23.54 -8.33
CA VAL A 135 4.93 24.37 -9.00
C VAL A 135 5.73 23.58 -10.03
N SER A 136 5.86 22.27 -9.85
CA SER A 136 6.54 21.37 -10.80
C SER A 136 5.79 20.05 -10.95
N GLU A 137 6.01 19.35 -12.07
CA GLU A 137 5.47 18.00 -12.24
C GLU A 137 6.06 17.05 -11.18
N PRO A 138 5.24 16.10 -10.67
CA PRO A 138 5.73 15.07 -9.77
C PRO A 138 6.89 14.29 -10.39
N ALA A 139 7.97 14.12 -9.65
CA ALA A 139 9.17 13.41 -10.10
C ALA A 139 9.70 12.46 -9.02
N LEU A 140 10.33 11.36 -9.45
CA LEU A 140 11.10 10.51 -8.53
C LEU A 140 12.44 11.17 -8.24
N VAL A 141 12.79 11.22 -6.96
CA VAL A 141 14.09 11.69 -6.48
C VAL A 141 14.74 10.54 -5.73
N ALA A 142 15.92 10.14 -6.17
CA ALA A 142 16.72 9.13 -5.52
C ALA A 142 17.87 9.78 -4.73
N TYR A 143 18.00 9.37 -3.48
CA TYR A 143 19.16 9.67 -2.64
C TYR A 143 20.00 8.40 -2.58
N VAL A 144 21.26 8.49 -2.96
CA VAL A 144 22.16 7.34 -3.02
C VAL A 144 23.42 7.59 -2.18
N SER A 145 23.87 6.55 -1.48
CA SER A 145 25.17 6.53 -0.81
C SER A 145 26.16 5.76 -1.68
N PRO A 146 27.34 6.32 -1.99
CA PRO A 146 28.35 5.62 -2.81
C PRO A 146 29.02 4.50 -2.02
N ALA A 147 29.32 3.38 -2.69
CA ALA A 147 30.01 2.23 -2.10
C ALA A 147 31.48 2.54 -1.70
N SER A 148 32.07 3.61 -2.24
CA SER A 148 33.47 4.00 -1.99
C SER A 148 33.68 5.02 -0.87
N ALA A 149 32.64 5.35 -0.09
CA ALA A 149 32.78 6.31 1.03
C ALA A 149 33.52 5.76 2.26
N VAL A 150 34.08 4.53 2.19
CA VAL A 150 34.74 3.88 3.35
C VAL A 150 36.24 4.16 3.42
N ASN A 151 36.85 4.87 2.47
CA ASN A 151 38.33 5.09 2.45
C ASN A 151 38.76 6.51 2.12
N GLU A 152 38.09 7.54 2.64
CA GLU A 152 38.77 8.81 2.81
C GLU A 152 39.35 8.91 4.22
N THR A 153 40.54 8.37 4.39
CA THR A 153 41.45 8.75 5.49
C THR A 153 41.60 10.25 5.44
N PRO A 154 41.35 11.00 6.51
CA PRO A 154 41.68 12.42 6.53
C PRO A 154 43.18 12.54 6.34
N VAL A 155 43.59 13.17 5.26
CA VAL A 155 44.98 13.57 5.04
C VAL A 155 45.32 14.60 6.10
N PRO A 156 46.44 14.46 6.83
CA PRO A 156 46.84 15.32 7.94
C PRO A 156 47.09 16.76 7.56
#